data_5b051da3b3e57238ff1626a8fb23477b
#
_entry.id   5b051da3b3e57238ff1626a8fb23477b
#
_cell.length_a   1.000
_cell.length_b   1.000
_cell.length_c   1.000
_cell.angle_alpha   90.00
_cell.angle_beta   90.00
_cell.angle_gamma   90.00
#
_symmetry.space_group_name_H-M   'P 1'
#
loop_
_entity.id
_entity.type
_entity.pdbx_description
1 polymer ?
#
loop_
_entity_poly.entity_id
_entity_poly.type
_entity_poly.pdbx_seq_one_letter_code
_entity_poly.pdbx_strand_id
1 'polypeptide(L)'
;MIEVGKKAPAFTLQGSDGKKHSLKDYAGQTVILYFYPRDNTSGCTKEACGFRDLQPELKKLNAVVLGVSKDSLASHDKFIGLFDLPFVLLSDPTMKVMAKYRAYGEKMNYGKIVIGITRTTTIIGPDGKVSKHWKKVSMAADHPRKVLEFLEGQA
;
A
#
# COMPACT_ATOMS: atom_id res chain seq x y z
N MET A 1 -0.71 -12.78 10.98
CA MET A 1 -0.78 -11.57 11.83
C MET A 1 0.37 -10.63 11.48
N ILE A 2 0.10 -9.35 11.44
CA ILE A 2 1.13 -8.34 11.13
C ILE A 2 1.79 -7.89 12.42
N GLU A 3 3.09 -8.15 12.54
CA GLU A 3 3.88 -7.72 13.68
C GLU A 3 5.25 -7.22 13.20
N VAL A 4 5.68 -6.08 13.74
CA VAL A 4 7.02 -5.55 13.45
C VAL A 4 8.08 -6.56 13.88
N GLY A 5 9.05 -6.81 13.00
CA GLY A 5 10.12 -7.78 13.23
C GLY A 5 9.81 -9.21 12.77
N LYS A 6 8.57 -9.50 12.39
CA LYS A 6 8.17 -10.81 11.88
C LYS A 6 8.06 -10.78 10.36
N LYS A 7 8.16 -11.93 9.72
CA LYS A 7 8.00 -12.03 8.27
C LYS A 7 6.64 -11.50 7.84
N ALA A 8 6.63 -10.69 6.77
CA ALA A 8 5.39 -10.21 6.17
C ALA A 8 4.67 -11.37 5.47
N PRO A 9 3.32 -11.38 5.48
CA PRO A 9 2.57 -12.40 4.75
C PRO A 9 2.90 -12.40 3.25
N ALA A 10 3.12 -13.58 2.69
CA ALA A 10 3.35 -13.74 1.26
C ALA A 10 2.10 -13.36 0.47
N PHE A 11 2.29 -12.81 -0.71
CA PHE A 11 1.19 -12.52 -1.62
C PHE A 11 1.64 -12.66 -3.06
N THR A 12 0.68 -12.84 -3.96
CA THR A 12 0.87 -12.76 -5.41
C THR A 12 -0.39 -12.14 -5.99
N LEU A 13 -0.24 -11.00 -6.64
CA LEU A 13 -1.35 -10.24 -7.21
C LEU A 13 -1.01 -9.75 -8.61
N GLN A 14 -2.04 -9.59 -9.44
CA GLN A 14 -1.89 -8.99 -10.77
C GLN A 14 -1.68 -7.49 -10.62
N GLY A 15 -0.76 -6.96 -11.39
CA GLY A 15 -0.43 -5.54 -11.39
C GLY A 15 -0.91 -4.80 -12.62
N SER A 16 -0.99 -3.49 -12.48
CA SER A 16 -1.39 -2.58 -13.55
C SER A 16 -0.43 -2.60 -14.76
N ASP A 17 0.78 -3.13 -14.58
CA ASP A 17 1.76 -3.29 -15.65
C ASP A 17 1.57 -4.59 -16.45
N GLY A 18 0.51 -5.34 -16.18
CA GLY A 18 0.22 -6.60 -16.84
C GLY A 18 0.99 -7.80 -16.30
N LYS A 19 1.74 -7.61 -15.22
CA LYS A 19 2.57 -8.67 -14.63
C LYS A 19 2.04 -9.07 -13.26
N LYS A 20 2.36 -10.31 -12.86
CA LYS A 20 2.13 -10.76 -11.48
C LYS A 20 3.24 -10.24 -10.59
N HIS A 21 2.88 -9.82 -9.40
CA HIS A 21 3.84 -9.33 -8.40
C HIS A 21 3.70 -10.15 -7.13
N SER A 22 4.81 -10.74 -6.72
CA SER A 22 4.90 -11.49 -5.44
C SER A 22 5.85 -10.76 -4.51
N LEU A 23 5.64 -10.89 -3.21
CA LEU A 23 6.52 -10.25 -2.24
C LEU A 23 7.99 -10.64 -2.45
N LYS A 24 8.26 -11.90 -2.76
CA LYS A 24 9.63 -12.39 -3.00
C LYS A 24 10.34 -11.68 -4.15
N ASP A 25 9.60 -11.11 -5.10
CA ASP A 25 10.19 -10.39 -6.24
C ASP A 25 10.90 -9.11 -5.81
N TYR A 26 10.62 -8.64 -4.60
CA TYR A 26 11.16 -7.40 -4.06
C TYR A 26 12.20 -7.63 -2.96
N ALA A 27 12.72 -8.84 -2.84
CA ALA A 27 13.78 -9.14 -1.87
C ALA A 27 14.97 -8.21 -2.10
N GLY A 28 15.51 -7.64 -1.03
CA GLY A 28 16.59 -6.67 -1.12
C GLY A 28 16.13 -5.22 -1.24
N GLN A 29 14.83 -4.98 -1.42
CA GLN A 29 14.26 -3.63 -1.47
C GLN A 29 13.30 -3.42 -0.31
N THR A 30 13.13 -2.16 0.08
CA THR A 30 12.06 -1.79 1.03
C THR A 30 10.77 -1.64 0.24
N VAL A 31 9.70 -2.32 0.70
CA VAL A 31 8.39 -2.26 0.05
C VAL A 31 7.45 -1.42 0.91
N ILE A 32 6.87 -0.40 0.30
CA ILE A 32 5.79 0.39 0.89
C ILE A 32 4.50 -0.15 0.29
N LEU A 33 3.83 -1.03 1.04
CA LEU A 33 2.60 -1.68 0.60
C LEU A 33 1.43 -0.95 1.24
N TYR A 34 0.76 -0.11 0.47
CA TYR A 34 -0.36 0.64 1.01
C TYR A 34 -1.69 0.15 0.42
N PHE A 35 -2.68 0.03 1.29
CA PHE A 35 -4.02 -0.45 0.95
C PHE A 35 -4.99 0.72 1.05
N TYR A 36 -5.87 0.83 0.05
CA TYR A 36 -6.82 1.92 -0.02
C TYR A 36 -8.19 1.42 -0.51
N PRO A 37 -9.29 2.12 -0.18
CA PRO A 37 -10.63 1.62 -0.47
C PRO A 37 -10.97 1.58 -1.95
N ARG A 38 -10.64 2.61 -2.74
CA ARG A 38 -11.11 2.68 -4.12
C ARG A 38 -10.36 3.72 -4.95
N ASP A 39 -10.07 3.35 -6.21
CA ASP A 39 -9.44 4.26 -7.16
C ASP A 39 -10.25 5.54 -7.36
N ASN A 40 -9.53 6.63 -7.57
CA ASN A 40 -10.07 7.92 -7.95
C ASN A 40 -11.11 8.51 -6.98
N THR A 41 -11.03 8.16 -5.70
CA THR A 41 -11.75 8.86 -4.64
C THR A 41 -10.84 9.96 -4.08
N SER A 42 -11.42 10.95 -3.41
CA SER A 42 -10.68 12.13 -2.93
C SER A 42 -9.45 11.78 -2.09
N GLY A 43 -9.64 11.00 -1.03
CA GLY A 43 -8.54 10.60 -0.14
C GLY A 43 -7.52 9.71 -0.82
N CYS A 44 -7.97 8.74 -1.60
CA CYS A 44 -7.09 7.81 -2.31
C CYS A 44 -6.26 8.54 -3.37
N THR A 45 -6.83 9.53 -4.05
CA THR A 45 -6.11 10.35 -5.02
C THR A 45 -5.02 11.17 -4.34
N LYS A 46 -5.34 11.80 -3.21
CA LYS A 46 -4.35 12.60 -2.46
C LYS A 46 -3.19 11.74 -1.96
N GLU A 47 -3.48 10.55 -1.47
CA GLU A 47 -2.46 9.61 -1.02
C GLU A 47 -1.56 9.17 -2.17
N ALA A 48 -2.15 8.76 -3.29
CA ALA A 48 -1.40 8.31 -4.46
C ALA A 48 -0.53 9.43 -5.03
N CYS A 49 -1.07 10.63 -5.16
CA CYS A 49 -0.33 11.79 -5.65
C CYS A 49 0.79 12.19 -4.69
N GLY A 50 0.59 12.03 -3.39
CA GLY A 50 1.63 12.26 -2.39
C GLY A 50 2.80 11.30 -2.56
N PHE A 51 2.55 10.02 -2.74
CA PHE A 51 3.61 9.05 -3.04
C PHE A 51 4.28 9.34 -4.38
N ARG A 52 3.51 9.73 -5.40
CA ARG A 52 4.05 10.14 -6.70
C ARG A 52 5.07 11.25 -6.53
N ASP A 53 4.71 12.28 -5.79
CA ASP A 53 5.55 13.47 -5.64
C ASP A 53 6.83 13.19 -4.84
N LEU A 54 6.84 12.15 -4.02
CA LEU A 54 8.00 11.74 -3.22
C LEU A 54 8.82 10.63 -3.88
N GLN A 55 8.49 10.23 -5.11
CA GLN A 55 9.15 9.13 -5.79
C GLN A 55 10.69 9.28 -5.87
N PRO A 56 11.25 10.45 -6.20
CA PRO A 56 12.72 10.59 -6.22
C PRO A 56 13.37 10.29 -4.88
N GLU A 57 12.80 10.79 -3.78
CA GLU A 57 13.32 10.57 -2.43
C GLU A 57 13.21 9.10 -2.02
N LEU A 58 12.08 8.47 -2.36
CA LEU A 58 11.87 7.05 -2.04
C LEU A 58 12.84 6.16 -2.81
N LYS A 59 13.11 6.47 -4.07
CA LYS A 59 14.09 5.72 -4.87
C LYS A 59 15.48 5.78 -4.27
N LYS A 60 15.88 6.93 -3.74
CA LYS A 60 17.18 7.08 -3.08
C LYS A 60 17.31 6.17 -1.87
N LEU A 61 16.20 5.84 -1.23
CA LEU A 61 16.17 4.94 -0.08
C LEU A 61 15.95 3.47 -0.48
N ASN A 62 16.01 3.17 -1.77
CA ASN A 62 15.75 1.83 -2.32
C ASN A 62 14.37 1.32 -1.93
N ALA A 63 13.38 2.21 -1.89
CA ALA A 63 12.01 1.90 -1.54
C ALA A 63 11.11 1.90 -2.76
N VAL A 64 10.24 0.90 -2.86
CA VAL A 64 9.25 0.77 -3.93
C VAL A 64 7.86 0.90 -3.33
N VAL A 65 6.98 1.65 -4.01
CA VAL A 65 5.58 1.82 -3.60
C VAL A 65 4.71 0.85 -4.40
N LEU A 66 3.87 0.10 -3.70
CA LEU A 66 2.85 -0.76 -4.30
C LEU A 66 1.52 -0.40 -3.66
N GLY A 67 0.56 0.05 -4.47
CA GLY A 67 -0.79 0.32 -3.98
C GLY A 67 -1.68 -0.89 -4.23
N VAL A 68 -2.57 -1.19 -3.30
CA VAL A 68 -3.48 -2.34 -3.40
C VAL A 68 -4.90 -1.92 -3.10
N SER A 69 -5.82 -2.29 -3.97
CA SER A 69 -7.25 -2.17 -3.72
C SER A 69 -7.98 -3.35 -4.38
N LYS A 70 -9.28 -3.44 -4.16
CA LYS A 70 -10.10 -4.47 -4.81
C LYS A 70 -10.46 -4.12 -6.25
N ASP A 71 -10.13 -2.92 -6.71
CA ASP A 71 -10.48 -2.45 -8.04
C ASP A 71 -9.83 -3.30 -9.13
N SER A 72 -10.47 -3.30 -10.31
CA SER A 72 -9.97 -4.04 -11.48
C SER A 72 -8.70 -3.40 -12.05
N LEU A 73 -8.00 -4.17 -12.88
CA LEU A 73 -6.83 -3.64 -13.59
C LEU A 73 -7.22 -2.51 -14.54
N ALA A 74 -8.39 -2.56 -15.15
CA ALA A 74 -8.88 -1.48 -16.01
C ALA A 74 -9.07 -0.19 -15.22
N SER A 75 -9.61 -0.28 -14.00
CA SER A 75 -9.76 0.86 -13.11
C SER A 75 -8.38 1.43 -12.72
N HIS A 76 -7.44 0.56 -12.37
CA HIS A 76 -6.07 0.96 -12.03
C HIS A 76 -5.38 1.68 -13.19
N ASP A 77 -5.51 1.17 -14.42
CA ASP A 77 -4.93 1.81 -15.60
C ASP A 77 -5.47 3.23 -15.79
N LYS A 78 -6.77 3.40 -15.61
CA LYS A 78 -7.42 4.70 -15.72
C LYS A 78 -6.91 5.66 -14.64
N PHE A 79 -6.80 5.19 -13.41
CA PHE A 79 -6.32 5.97 -12.28
C PHE A 79 -4.87 6.43 -12.49
N ILE A 80 -4.01 5.49 -12.91
CA ILE A 80 -2.60 5.79 -13.22
C ILE A 80 -2.51 6.85 -14.34
N GLY A 81 -3.30 6.68 -15.39
CA GLY A 81 -3.30 7.62 -16.52
C GLY A 81 -3.77 9.02 -16.15
N LEU A 82 -4.76 9.12 -15.27
CA LEU A 82 -5.30 10.42 -14.84
C LEU A 82 -4.29 11.23 -14.00
N PHE A 83 -3.47 10.56 -13.21
CA PHE A 83 -2.60 11.24 -12.23
C PHE A 83 -1.11 10.96 -12.43
N ASP A 84 -0.74 10.31 -13.54
CA ASP A 84 0.66 9.99 -13.87
C ASP A 84 1.36 9.28 -12.70
N LEU A 85 0.74 8.22 -12.17
CA LEU A 85 1.31 7.48 -11.06
C LEU A 85 2.50 6.64 -11.54
N PRO A 86 3.70 6.82 -10.95
CA PRO A 86 4.92 6.13 -11.41
C PRO A 86 5.15 4.78 -10.74
N PHE A 87 4.16 4.23 -10.06
CA PHE A 87 4.26 2.95 -9.35
C PHE A 87 3.12 2.03 -9.74
N VAL A 88 3.31 0.75 -9.43
CA VAL A 88 2.34 -0.29 -9.78
C VAL A 88 1.17 -0.30 -8.80
N LEU A 89 -0.03 -0.45 -9.31
CA LEU A 89 -1.21 -0.72 -8.51
C LEU A 89 -1.59 -2.18 -8.69
N LEU A 90 -1.82 -2.86 -7.58
CA LEU A 90 -2.15 -4.28 -7.54
C LEU A 90 -3.65 -4.46 -7.31
N SER A 91 -4.23 -5.46 -7.97
CA SER A 91 -5.65 -5.78 -7.85
C SER A 91 -5.85 -6.99 -6.94
N ASP A 92 -6.66 -6.81 -5.89
CA ASP A 92 -7.02 -7.86 -4.94
C ASP A 92 -8.55 -7.99 -4.86
N PRO A 93 -9.20 -8.48 -5.93
CA PRO A 93 -10.66 -8.48 -6.01
C PRO A 93 -11.34 -9.36 -4.95
N THR A 94 -10.67 -10.38 -4.44
CA THR A 94 -11.19 -11.24 -3.38
C THR A 94 -10.92 -10.71 -1.99
N MET A 95 -10.09 -9.67 -1.87
CA MET A 95 -9.68 -9.05 -0.61
C MET A 95 -8.93 -10.00 0.34
N LYS A 96 -8.40 -11.11 -0.18
CA LYS A 96 -7.66 -12.08 0.63
C LYS A 96 -6.34 -11.51 1.14
N VAL A 97 -5.60 -10.81 0.28
CA VAL A 97 -4.34 -10.18 0.68
C VAL A 97 -4.62 -9.01 1.62
N MET A 98 -5.65 -8.22 1.32
CA MET A 98 -6.08 -7.14 2.21
C MET A 98 -6.38 -7.65 3.61
N ALA A 99 -7.05 -8.81 3.72
CA ALA A 99 -7.35 -9.41 5.01
C ALA A 99 -6.08 -9.85 5.75
N LYS A 100 -5.12 -10.45 5.03
CA LYS A 100 -3.83 -10.86 5.62
C LYS A 100 -3.08 -9.67 6.22
N TYR A 101 -3.19 -8.51 5.61
CA TYR A 101 -2.51 -7.28 6.04
C TYR A 101 -3.39 -6.39 6.92
N ARG A 102 -4.53 -6.89 7.36
CA ARG A 102 -5.46 -6.21 8.28
C ARG A 102 -6.11 -4.97 7.66
N ALA A 103 -6.13 -4.89 6.33
CA ALA A 103 -6.80 -3.82 5.61
C ALA A 103 -8.27 -4.12 5.33
N TYR A 104 -8.69 -5.39 5.51
CA TYR A 104 -10.08 -5.81 5.35
C TYR A 104 -10.49 -6.66 6.53
N GLY A 105 -11.63 -6.36 7.11
CA GLY A 105 -12.18 -7.08 8.24
C GLY A 105 -13.13 -6.22 9.06
N GLU A 106 -13.31 -6.58 10.32
CA GLU A 106 -14.17 -5.82 11.22
C GLU A 106 -13.55 -4.47 11.55
N LYS A 107 -14.37 -3.43 11.53
CA LYS A 107 -13.97 -2.10 11.93
C LYS A 107 -15.13 -1.37 12.61
N MET A 108 -14.81 -0.38 13.43
CA MET A 108 -15.80 0.45 14.09
C MET A 108 -16.21 1.60 13.16
N ASN A 109 -17.52 1.79 13.00
CA ASN A 109 -18.07 2.88 12.19
C ASN A 109 -19.31 3.44 12.88
N TYR A 110 -19.23 4.67 13.36
CA TYR A 110 -20.32 5.34 14.10
C TYR A 110 -20.86 4.49 15.26
N GLY A 111 -19.96 3.89 16.04
CA GLY A 111 -20.32 3.07 17.19
C GLY A 111 -20.79 1.66 16.88
N LYS A 112 -20.79 1.27 15.60
CA LYS A 112 -21.19 -0.09 15.16
C LYS A 112 -20.01 -0.83 14.58
N ILE A 113 -19.97 -2.14 14.78
CA ILE A 113 -18.98 -3.01 14.14
C ILE A 113 -19.49 -3.34 12.74
N VAL A 114 -18.68 -3.00 11.72
CA VAL A 114 -18.98 -3.32 10.32
C VAL A 114 -17.79 -4.03 9.70
N ILE A 115 -18.02 -4.74 8.60
CA ILE A 115 -16.96 -5.38 7.82
C ILE A 115 -16.66 -4.46 6.64
N GLY A 116 -15.39 -4.13 6.46
CA GLY A 116 -15.01 -3.25 5.36
C GLY A 116 -13.51 -3.05 5.26
N ILE A 117 -13.12 -2.15 4.37
CA ILE A 117 -11.73 -1.84 4.08
C ILE A 117 -11.29 -0.67 4.96
N THR A 118 -10.12 -0.82 5.56
CA THR A 118 -9.46 0.24 6.33
C THR A 118 -8.19 0.64 5.57
N ARG A 119 -7.99 1.95 5.38
CA ARG A 119 -6.76 2.47 4.79
C ARG A 119 -5.60 2.11 5.70
N THR A 120 -4.63 1.37 5.18
CA THR A 120 -3.57 0.72 5.94
C THR A 120 -2.27 0.78 5.16
N THR A 121 -1.14 0.86 5.83
CA THR A 121 0.17 0.77 5.17
C THR A 121 1.08 -0.13 5.97
N THR A 122 1.79 -1.02 5.28
CA THR A 122 2.81 -1.87 5.88
C THR A 122 4.12 -1.64 5.14
N ILE A 123 5.18 -1.34 5.88
CA ILE A 123 6.53 -1.24 5.31
C ILE A 123 7.23 -2.56 5.57
N ILE A 124 7.74 -3.16 4.51
CA ILE A 124 8.46 -4.44 4.55
C ILE A 124 9.90 -4.16 4.18
N GLY A 125 10.81 -4.53 5.07
CA GLY A 125 12.24 -4.31 4.86
C GLY A 125 12.85 -5.22 3.81
N PRO A 126 14.12 -4.98 3.44
CA PRO A 126 14.82 -5.80 2.44
C PRO A 126 14.92 -7.29 2.82
N ASP A 127 14.82 -7.59 4.10
CA ASP A 127 14.86 -8.96 4.62
C ASP A 127 13.49 -9.65 4.62
N GLY A 128 12.45 -8.97 4.12
CA GLY A 128 11.09 -9.50 4.09
C GLY A 128 10.33 -9.40 5.40
N LYS A 129 10.88 -8.71 6.39
CA LYS A 129 10.22 -8.53 7.68
C LYS A 129 9.51 -7.20 7.76
N VAL A 130 8.41 -7.16 8.53
CA VAL A 130 7.64 -5.94 8.74
C VAL A 130 8.47 -4.95 9.55
N SER A 131 8.68 -3.75 8.99
CA SER A 131 9.38 -2.66 9.67
C SER A 131 8.44 -1.70 10.37
N LYS A 132 7.25 -1.50 9.81
CA LYS A 132 6.24 -0.59 10.36
C LYS A 132 4.86 -1.00 9.81
N HIS A 133 3.85 -0.81 10.63
CA HIS A 133 2.47 -1.07 10.22
C HIS A 133 1.55 0.03 10.78
N TRP A 134 0.93 0.79 9.88
CA TRP A 134 -0.12 1.73 10.24
C TRP A 134 -1.45 1.02 10.07
N LYS A 135 -2.07 0.62 11.17
CA LYS A 135 -3.36 -0.08 11.18
C LYS A 135 -4.47 0.75 10.54
N LYS A 136 -4.38 2.07 10.71
CA LYS A 136 -5.37 3.00 10.21
C LYS A 136 -4.70 4.30 9.81
N VAL A 137 -4.87 4.70 8.56
CA VAL A 137 -4.36 5.96 8.03
C VAL A 137 -5.50 6.97 8.04
N SER A 138 -5.45 7.93 8.96
CA SER A 138 -6.51 8.93 9.14
C SER A 138 -6.37 10.11 8.19
N MET A 139 -5.13 10.50 7.88
CA MET A 139 -4.81 11.67 7.05
C MET A 139 -4.11 11.23 5.78
N ALA A 140 -4.90 10.85 4.78
CA ALA A 140 -4.37 10.30 3.52
C ALA A 140 -3.39 11.25 2.82
N ALA A 141 -3.66 12.56 2.82
CA ALA A 141 -2.81 13.54 2.15
C ALA A 141 -1.42 13.67 2.81
N ASP A 142 -1.35 13.53 4.13
CA ASP A 142 -0.10 13.69 4.89
C ASP A 142 0.66 12.38 5.05
N HIS A 143 0.02 11.25 4.81
CA HIS A 143 0.59 9.94 5.07
C HIS A 143 1.87 9.64 4.29
N PRO A 144 1.95 9.93 2.98
CA PRO A 144 3.18 9.67 2.23
C PRO A 144 4.42 10.33 2.85
N ARG A 145 4.29 11.56 3.35
CA ARG A 145 5.40 12.25 4.01
C ARG A 145 5.80 11.55 5.32
N LYS A 146 4.82 11.06 6.08
CA LYS A 146 5.09 10.30 7.31
C LYS A 146 5.84 9.00 7.00
N VAL A 147 5.50 8.35 5.91
CA VAL A 147 6.21 7.15 5.44
C VAL A 147 7.66 7.50 5.12
N LEU A 148 7.87 8.58 4.36
CA LEU A 148 9.22 9.03 4.00
C LEU A 148 10.04 9.35 5.25
N GLU A 149 9.47 10.09 6.20
CA GLU A 149 10.13 10.44 7.45
C GLU A 149 10.54 9.21 8.25
N PHE A 150 9.67 8.20 8.31
CA PHE A 150 9.98 6.95 8.97
C PHE A 150 11.20 6.27 8.32
N LEU A 151 11.22 6.19 7.00
CA LEU A 151 12.31 5.57 6.26
C LEU A 151 13.61 6.34 6.39
N GLU A 152 13.55 7.66 6.37
CA GLU A 152 14.73 8.51 6.57
C GLU A 152 15.34 8.32 7.95
N GLY A 153 14.49 8.11 8.96
CA GLY A 153 14.95 7.86 10.32
C GLY A 153 15.64 6.51 10.50
N GLN A 154 15.48 5.58 9.56
CA GLN A 154 16.12 4.26 9.59
C GLN A 154 17.41 4.20 8.76
N ALA A 155 17.65 5.19 7.95
CA ALA A 155 18.81 5.22 7.07
C ALA A 155 20.12 5.48 7.84
#